data_8eab54d55be60fedce7730baad0ae9e8
#
_entry.id   8eab54d55be60fedce7730baad0ae9e8
#
_cell.length_a   1.000
_cell.length_b   1.000
_cell.length_c   1.000
_cell.angle_alpha   90.00
_cell.angle_beta   90.00
_cell.angle_gamma   90.00
#
_symmetry.space_group_name_H-M   'P 1'
#
loop_
_entity.id
_entity.type
_entity.pdbx_description
1 polymer ?
#
loop_
_entity_poly.entity_id
_entity_poly.type
_entity_poly.pdbx_seq_one_letter_code
_entity_poly.pdbx_strand_id
1 'polypeptide(L)'
;MASRWDAIDALRGLSIVLVVLHHVNLHLRGPKLAWASLMPKPLARVVFWNGPDGVLIFFAISGFLITTMAMRRWGGLGTPRLRQFYALRAARILPLLLALLAALSVLHMAGAKDFVIHANQTSLPRALLAGLTFHVNYLEAAVGYLPANWDVLWSLSVEEAFYLFFPLLCLLLRRPRYIAIALCGFVVAGPILRAHYEGGLWAEYGYLCRMDAIAYGCLAAMAAPWLAVRRRLVVGLAAAGVALMLFVLVAIRCWGIYTMMPWFFRWQLDDSALPLGTAMVLVWASQLRGRGSLLLAPLRWFGRNSYEVYLTHMFVANWGIQLYVRSRLSVGWSPAANLLMLLAAGLLGALVARAFTEPVNRMLRRRWLVDAN
;
A
#
# COMPACT_ATOMS: atom_id res chain seq x y z
N MET A 1 -24.55 2.53 -10.69
CA MET A 1 -23.11 2.37 -10.55
C MET A 1 -22.59 3.55 -9.71
N ALA A 2 -21.96 3.30 -8.56
CA ALA A 2 -21.35 4.39 -7.80
C ALA A 2 -20.28 5.06 -8.68
N SER A 3 -20.27 6.40 -8.73
CA SER A 3 -19.27 7.15 -9.50
C SER A 3 -17.87 6.77 -8.97
N ARG A 4 -17.03 6.28 -9.87
CA ARG A 4 -15.66 5.88 -9.56
C ARG A 4 -14.81 7.14 -9.42
N TRP A 5 -13.94 7.19 -8.44
CA TRP A 5 -13.05 8.33 -8.23
C TRP A 5 -11.75 8.17 -9.02
N ASP A 6 -11.75 8.65 -10.25
CA ASP A 6 -10.59 8.56 -11.16
C ASP A 6 -9.30 9.13 -10.58
N ALA A 7 -9.39 10.20 -9.77
CA ALA A 7 -8.22 10.79 -9.11
C ALA A 7 -7.64 9.87 -8.03
N ILE A 8 -8.48 9.17 -7.28
CA ILE A 8 -8.02 8.19 -6.27
C ILE A 8 -7.41 6.96 -6.97
N ASP A 9 -8.00 6.50 -8.08
CA ASP A 9 -7.39 5.44 -8.88
C ASP A 9 -6.02 5.86 -9.43
N ALA A 10 -5.82 7.12 -9.82
CA ALA A 10 -4.52 7.63 -10.26
C ALA A 10 -3.48 7.66 -9.11
N LEU A 11 -3.87 8.07 -7.90
CA LEU A 11 -2.99 8.02 -6.72
C LEU A 11 -2.59 6.58 -6.37
N ARG A 12 -3.53 5.64 -6.42
CA ARG A 12 -3.23 4.21 -6.25
C ARG A 12 -2.26 3.70 -7.31
N GLY A 13 -2.42 4.20 -8.55
CA GLY A 13 -1.51 3.88 -9.65
C GLY A 13 -0.11 4.42 -9.44
N LEU A 14 0.02 5.65 -8.96
CA LEU A 14 1.31 6.22 -8.58
C LEU A 14 1.99 5.34 -7.51
N SER A 15 1.26 4.99 -6.46
CA SER A 15 1.76 4.16 -5.36
C SER A 15 2.30 2.83 -5.85
N ILE A 16 1.53 2.09 -6.66
CA ILE A 16 1.98 0.77 -7.14
C ILE A 16 3.17 0.86 -8.11
N VAL A 17 3.23 1.91 -8.94
CA VAL A 17 4.37 2.14 -9.83
C VAL A 17 5.65 2.38 -9.01
N LEU A 18 5.60 3.21 -7.95
CA LEU A 18 6.73 3.43 -7.05
C LEU A 18 7.21 2.13 -6.40
N VAL A 19 6.28 1.30 -5.93
CA VAL A 19 6.58 -0.01 -5.32
C VAL A 19 7.27 -0.95 -6.32
N VAL A 20 6.72 -1.11 -7.52
CA VAL A 20 7.28 -2.03 -8.52
C VAL A 20 8.67 -1.57 -8.97
N LEU A 21 8.84 -0.28 -9.28
CA LEU A 21 10.14 0.28 -9.69
C LEU A 21 11.20 0.12 -8.60
N HIS A 22 10.82 0.32 -7.34
CA HIS A 22 11.70 0.13 -6.19
C HIS A 22 12.22 -1.31 -6.12
N HIS A 23 11.33 -2.30 -6.13
CA HIS A 23 11.71 -3.71 -5.99
C HIS A 23 12.55 -4.19 -7.19
N VAL A 24 12.19 -3.83 -8.42
CA VAL A 24 12.99 -4.18 -9.61
C VAL A 24 14.40 -3.58 -9.51
N ASN A 25 14.51 -2.29 -9.15
CA ASN A 25 15.81 -1.64 -9.05
C ASN A 25 16.65 -2.19 -7.89
N LEU A 26 16.03 -2.47 -6.74
CA LEU A 26 16.71 -3.02 -5.57
C LEU A 26 17.38 -4.36 -5.91
N HIS A 27 16.69 -5.28 -6.58
CA HIS A 27 17.21 -6.59 -6.96
C HIS A 27 18.24 -6.53 -8.09
N LEU A 28 18.17 -5.53 -9.00
CA LEU A 28 19.17 -5.33 -10.06
C LEU A 28 20.48 -4.71 -9.56
N ARG A 29 20.52 -4.17 -8.33
CA ARG A 29 21.75 -3.60 -7.76
C ARG A 29 22.83 -4.64 -7.49
N GLY A 30 22.46 -5.82 -7.00
CA GLY A 30 23.41 -6.91 -6.75
C GLY A 30 24.21 -7.27 -7.98
N PRO A 31 23.60 -7.54 -9.15
CA PRO A 31 24.29 -7.77 -10.42
C PRO A 31 24.92 -6.51 -11.04
N LYS A 32 24.81 -5.33 -10.43
CA LYS A 32 25.25 -4.03 -10.96
C LYS A 32 24.57 -3.62 -12.28
N LEU A 33 23.34 -4.07 -12.49
CA LEU A 33 22.51 -3.79 -13.68
C LEU A 33 21.38 -2.80 -13.42
N ALA A 34 21.38 -2.13 -12.27
CA ALA A 34 20.31 -1.22 -11.89
C ALA A 34 20.30 0.04 -12.76
N TRP A 35 19.15 0.40 -13.29
CA TRP A 35 18.96 1.66 -14.04
C TRP A 35 19.40 2.90 -13.24
N ALA A 36 19.19 2.87 -11.93
CA ALA A 36 19.62 3.93 -11.04
C ALA A 36 21.11 4.30 -11.17
N SER A 37 21.97 3.38 -11.66
CA SER A 37 23.39 3.66 -11.88
C SER A 37 23.68 4.53 -13.09
N LEU A 38 22.72 4.67 -14.03
CA LEU A 38 22.84 5.45 -15.27
C LEU A 38 22.37 6.89 -15.14
N MET A 39 21.87 7.30 -13.97
CA MET A 39 21.29 8.62 -13.78
C MET A 39 21.89 9.34 -12.57
N PRO A 40 21.75 10.69 -12.49
CA PRO A 40 22.17 11.45 -11.32
C PRO A 40 21.55 10.89 -10.02
N LYS A 41 22.36 10.78 -8.95
CA LYS A 41 21.92 10.20 -7.66
C LYS A 41 20.61 10.79 -7.13
N PRO A 42 20.36 12.12 -7.16
CA PRO A 42 19.09 12.67 -6.69
C PRO A 42 17.89 12.13 -7.48
N LEU A 43 17.98 12.08 -8.81
CA LEU A 43 16.92 11.57 -9.66
C LEU A 43 16.68 10.07 -9.42
N ALA A 44 17.74 9.28 -9.30
CA ALA A 44 17.66 7.87 -8.99
C ALA A 44 16.92 7.62 -7.65
N ARG A 45 17.20 8.46 -6.64
CA ARG A 45 16.50 8.38 -5.35
C ARG A 45 15.00 8.63 -5.48
N VAL A 46 14.62 9.67 -6.22
CA VAL A 46 13.19 10.00 -6.44
C VAL A 46 12.46 8.89 -7.18
N VAL A 47 13.06 8.30 -8.19
CA VAL A 47 12.39 7.30 -9.05
C VAL A 47 12.33 5.91 -8.40
N PHE A 48 13.39 5.51 -7.69
CA PHE A 48 13.56 4.12 -7.28
C PHE A 48 13.59 3.87 -5.77
N TRP A 49 13.60 4.92 -4.93
CA TRP A 49 13.70 4.74 -3.48
C TRP A 49 12.41 5.09 -2.71
N ASN A 50 11.35 5.44 -3.45
CA ASN A 50 10.05 5.78 -2.89
C ASN A 50 9.08 4.57 -2.84
N GLY A 51 9.59 3.33 -2.83
CA GLY A 51 8.75 2.14 -2.69
C GLY A 51 7.98 2.09 -1.37
N PRO A 52 8.66 2.21 -0.20
CA PRO A 52 8.00 2.31 1.09
C PRO A 52 7.01 3.48 1.16
N ASP A 53 7.36 4.63 0.58
CA ASP A 53 6.48 5.80 0.47
C ASP A 53 5.20 5.49 -0.31
N GLY A 54 5.30 4.66 -1.37
CA GLY A 54 4.15 4.15 -2.10
C GLY A 54 3.18 3.38 -1.20
N VAL A 55 3.70 2.57 -0.26
CA VAL A 55 2.88 1.83 0.72
C VAL A 55 2.18 2.78 1.69
N LEU A 56 2.85 3.84 2.16
CA LEU A 56 2.26 4.84 3.04
C LEU A 56 1.11 5.60 2.35
N ILE A 57 1.24 5.92 1.06
CA ILE A 57 0.15 6.48 0.25
C ILE A 57 -1.01 5.47 0.17
N PHE A 58 -0.75 4.18 -0.03
CA PHE A 58 -1.79 3.15 -0.01
C PHE A 58 -2.52 3.07 1.32
N PHE A 59 -1.84 3.14 2.45
CA PHE A 59 -2.45 3.13 3.77
C PHE A 59 -3.42 4.30 3.97
N ALA A 60 -3.03 5.51 3.57
CA ALA A 60 -3.92 6.67 3.63
C ALA A 60 -5.16 6.51 2.72
N ILE A 61 -4.97 6.04 1.48
CA ILE A 61 -6.07 5.75 0.56
C ILE A 61 -7.00 4.67 1.13
N SER A 62 -6.44 3.63 1.73
CA SER A 62 -7.16 2.52 2.32
C SER A 62 -8.04 2.97 3.48
N GLY A 63 -7.49 3.75 4.42
CA GLY A 63 -8.24 4.37 5.50
C GLY A 63 -9.38 5.25 4.99
N PHE A 64 -9.12 6.06 3.96
CA PHE A 64 -10.12 6.91 3.34
C PHE A 64 -11.27 6.12 2.71
N LEU A 65 -10.95 5.10 1.91
CA LEU A 65 -11.95 4.31 1.18
C LEU A 65 -12.79 3.46 2.13
N ILE A 66 -12.18 2.81 3.12
CA ILE A 66 -12.90 1.96 4.06
C ILE A 66 -13.87 2.77 4.93
N THR A 67 -13.44 3.93 5.42
CA THR A 67 -14.27 4.83 6.23
C THR A 67 -15.40 5.43 5.41
N THR A 68 -15.12 5.90 4.20
CA THR A 68 -16.16 6.42 3.30
C THR A 68 -17.20 5.35 2.95
N MET A 69 -16.75 4.12 2.68
CA MET A 69 -17.64 3.00 2.38
C MET A 69 -18.48 2.60 3.60
N ALA A 70 -17.87 2.60 4.80
CA ALA A 70 -18.56 2.34 6.06
C ALA A 70 -19.65 3.39 6.32
N MET A 71 -19.32 4.68 6.25
CA MET A 71 -20.28 5.77 6.43
C MET A 71 -21.47 5.66 5.47
N ARG A 72 -21.21 5.36 4.19
CA ARG A 72 -22.26 5.23 3.17
C ARG A 72 -23.16 4.01 3.39
N ARG A 73 -22.59 2.88 3.82
CA ARG A 73 -23.34 1.62 3.97
C ARG A 73 -24.07 1.50 5.28
N TRP A 74 -23.52 2.08 6.34
CA TRP A 74 -24.09 2.02 7.68
C TRP A 74 -25.01 3.21 7.98
N GLY A 75 -25.01 4.26 7.13
CA GLY A 75 -25.67 5.54 7.42
C GLY A 75 -24.92 6.38 8.44
N GLY A 76 -23.70 5.97 8.81
CA GLY A 76 -22.82 6.60 9.80
C GLY A 76 -21.91 5.58 10.44
N LEU A 77 -20.89 6.01 11.18
CA LEU A 77 -19.93 5.10 11.83
C LEU A 77 -20.45 4.46 13.12
N GLY A 78 -21.53 5.00 13.72
CA GLY A 78 -22.05 4.53 15.01
C GLY A 78 -22.87 3.23 14.97
N THR A 79 -23.20 2.74 13.79
CA THR A 79 -24.06 1.55 13.58
C THR A 79 -23.41 0.55 12.64
N PRO A 80 -22.26 -0.06 13.01
CA PRO A 80 -21.54 -0.94 12.13
C PRO A 80 -22.30 -2.24 11.82
N ARG A 81 -22.30 -2.63 10.54
CA ARG A 81 -22.84 -3.91 10.06
C ARG A 81 -21.71 -4.92 9.92
N LEU A 82 -21.30 -5.53 11.04
CA LEU A 82 -20.08 -6.35 11.14
C LEU A 82 -20.06 -7.48 10.11
N ARG A 83 -21.13 -8.31 10.05
CA ARG A 83 -21.21 -9.45 9.11
C ARG A 83 -21.02 -9.00 7.66
N GLN A 84 -21.72 -7.94 7.26
CA GLN A 84 -21.61 -7.40 5.90
C GLN A 84 -20.22 -6.86 5.63
N PHE A 85 -19.62 -6.17 6.59
CA PHE A 85 -18.28 -5.60 6.45
C PHE A 85 -17.23 -6.68 6.23
N TYR A 86 -17.17 -7.66 7.14
CA TYR A 86 -16.18 -8.75 7.06
C TYR A 86 -16.40 -9.63 5.83
N ALA A 87 -17.64 -9.95 5.47
CA ALA A 87 -17.95 -10.72 4.26
C ALA A 87 -17.42 -10.02 2.98
N LEU A 88 -17.60 -8.71 2.86
CA LEU A 88 -17.11 -7.94 1.71
C LEU A 88 -15.58 -7.89 1.64
N ARG A 89 -14.92 -7.78 2.80
CA ARG A 89 -13.44 -7.77 2.88
C ARG A 89 -12.88 -9.15 2.58
N ALA A 90 -13.40 -10.17 3.24
CA ALA A 90 -13.00 -11.56 3.01
C ALA A 90 -13.17 -11.98 1.55
N ALA A 91 -14.30 -11.65 0.91
CA ALA A 91 -14.52 -11.93 -0.51
C ALA A 91 -13.53 -11.20 -1.43
N ARG A 92 -12.99 -10.05 -1.02
CA ARG A 92 -12.02 -9.27 -1.81
C ARG A 92 -10.59 -9.78 -1.64
N ILE A 93 -10.21 -10.22 -0.44
CA ILE A 93 -8.80 -10.43 -0.05
C ILE A 93 -8.44 -11.90 -0.04
N LEU A 94 -9.24 -12.75 0.63
CA LEU A 94 -8.88 -14.14 0.86
C LEU A 94 -8.64 -14.97 -0.40
N PRO A 95 -9.42 -14.84 -1.50
CA PRO A 95 -9.19 -15.70 -2.66
C PRO A 95 -7.78 -15.56 -3.24
N LEU A 96 -7.32 -14.34 -3.47
CA LEU A 96 -5.99 -14.12 -4.04
C LEU A 96 -4.88 -14.40 -3.02
N LEU A 97 -5.08 -14.07 -1.74
CA LEU A 97 -4.12 -14.40 -0.68
C LEU A 97 -3.90 -15.91 -0.60
N LEU A 98 -4.96 -16.72 -0.57
CA LEU A 98 -4.86 -18.17 -0.51
C LEU A 98 -4.17 -18.76 -1.74
N ALA A 99 -4.51 -18.25 -2.94
CA ALA A 99 -3.84 -18.66 -4.18
C ALA A 99 -2.35 -18.29 -4.16
N LEU A 100 -1.99 -17.10 -3.66
CA LEU A 100 -0.61 -16.66 -3.50
C LEU A 100 0.16 -17.56 -2.52
N LEU A 101 -0.39 -17.79 -1.33
CA LEU A 101 0.24 -18.66 -0.32
C LEU A 101 0.46 -20.08 -0.84
N ALA A 102 -0.52 -20.63 -1.58
CA ALA A 102 -0.37 -21.95 -2.22
C ALA A 102 0.75 -21.93 -3.28
N ALA A 103 0.80 -20.93 -4.16
CA ALA A 103 1.85 -20.78 -5.15
C ALA A 103 3.24 -20.65 -4.53
N LEU A 104 3.39 -19.82 -3.49
CA LEU A 104 4.64 -19.64 -2.76
C LEU A 104 5.10 -20.92 -2.05
N SER A 105 4.15 -21.69 -1.50
CA SER A 105 4.45 -22.99 -0.88
C SER A 105 4.98 -24.00 -1.90
N VAL A 106 4.35 -24.06 -3.09
CA VAL A 106 4.82 -24.93 -4.18
C VAL A 106 6.22 -24.52 -4.64
N LEU A 107 6.46 -23.21 -4.83
CA LEU A 107 7.78 -22.72 -5.25
C LEU A 107 8.85 -22.97 -4.19
N HIS A 108 8.53 -22.80 -2.90
CA HIS A 108 9.43 -23.16 -1.81
C HIS A 108 9.78 -24.65 -1.80
N MET A 109 8.78 -25.54 -1.89
CA MET A 109 8.99 -26.99 -1.91
C MET A 109 9.75 -27.46 -3.16
N ALA A 110 9.55 -26.78 -4.29
CA ALA A 110 10.30 -27.03 -5.52
C ALA A 110 11.74 -26.49 -5.49
N GLY A 111 12.16 -25.82 -4.43
CA GLY A 111 13.49 -25.20 -4.32
C GLY A 111 13.71 -24.05 -5.29
N ALA A 112 12.63 -23.37 -5.72
CA ALA A 112 12.73 -22.29 -6.70
C ALA A 112 13.57 -21.15 -6.15
N LYS A 113 14.61 -20.75 -6.91
CA LYS A 113 15.52 -19.68 -6.51
C LYS A 113 14.73 -18.40 -6.18
N ASP A 114 15.12 -17.71 -5.12
CA ASP A 114 14.55 -16.47 -4.59
C ASP A 114 13.14 -16.64 -3.95
N PHE A 115 12.59 -17.87 -3.86
CA PHE A 115 11.31 -18.16 -3.19
C PHE A 115 11.44 -19.08 -1.97
N VAL A 116 12.64 -19.61 -1.73
CA VAL A 116 12.92 -20.53 -0.62
C VAL A 116 13.07 -19.74 0.69
N ILE A 117 12.25 -20.05 1.68
CA ILE A 117 12.42 -19.57 3.05
C ILE A 117 13.61 -20.32 3.65
N HIS A 118 14.59 -19.59 4.16
CA HIS A 118 15.78 -20.18 4.77
C HIS A 118 15.47 -20.69 6.18
N ALA A 119 15.91 -21.91 6.47
CA ALA A 119 15.66 -22.59 7.76
C ALA A 119 16.23 -21.85 8.99
N ASN A 120 17.26 -21.04 8.81
CA ASN A 120 17.83 -20.18 9.85
C ASN A 120 16.96 -18.95 10.15
N GLN A 121 16.01 -18.61 9.32
CA GLN A 121 15.06 -17.50 9.54
C GLN A 121 13.76 -18.03 10.13
N THR A 122 13.07 -18.91 9.40
CA THR A 122 11.79 -19.45 9.84
C THR A 122 11.44 -20.72 9.04
N SER A 123 10.32 -21.38 9.38
CA SER A 123 9.79 -22.52 8.64
C SER A 123 8.61 -22.11 7.76
N LEU A 124 8.37 -22.90 6.69
CA LEU A 124 7.20 -22.71 5.83
C LEU A 124 5.87 -22.75 6.60
N PRO A 125 5.60 -23.70 7.53
CA PRO A 125 4.36 -23.67 8.31
C PRO A 125 4.17 -22.39 9.13
N ARG A 126 5.26 -21.83 9.69
CA ARG A 126 5.20 -20.57 10.45
C ARG A 126 4.93 -19.37 9.55
N ALA A 127 5.54 -19.33 8.36
CA ALA A 127 5.27 -18.28 7.38
C ALA A 127 3.82 -18.36 6.84
N LEU A 128 3.32 -19.59 6.59
CA LEU A 128 1.92 -19.81 6.20
C LEU A 128 0.95 -19.34 7.29
N LEU A 129 1.21 -19.72 8.54
CA LEU A 129 0.40 -19.24 9.67
C LEU A 129 0.40 -17.71 9.74
N ALA A 130 1.58 -17.10 9.59
CA ALA A 130 1.72 -15.64 9.58
C ALA A 130 0.92 -14.98 8.45
N GLY A 131 0.96 -15.53 7.24
CA GLY A 131 0.19 -15.05 6.11
C GLY A 131 -1.32 -15.19 6.31
N LEU A 132 -1.79 -16.34 6.83
CA LEU A 132 -3.21 -16.61 7.05
C LEU A 132 -3.82 -15.79 8.18
N THR A 133 -3.02 -15.44 9.18
CA THR A 133 -3.48 -14.69 10.37
C THR A 133 -2.99 -13.24 10.39
N PHE A 134 -2.46 -12.76 9.26
CA PHE A 134 -2.05 -11.36 9.07
C PHE A 134 -1.05 -10.85 10.11
N HIS A 135 0.02 -11.63 10.36
CA HIS A 135 1.13 -11.20 11.22
C HIS A 135 2.52 -11.41 10.59
N VAL A 136 2.61 -11.35 9.25
CA VAL A 136 3.89 -11.42 8.53
C VAL A 136 4.80 -10.26 8.92
N ASN A 137 4.26 -9.06 9.12
CA ASN A 137 4.99 -7.89 9.61
C ASN A 137 5.69 -8.14 10.96
N TYR A 138 5.01 -8.83 11.89
CA TYR A 138 5.59 -9.24 13.16
C TYR A 138 6.69 -10.30 12.98
N LEU A 139 6.43 -11.28 12.10
CA LEU A 139 7.41 -12.32 11.80
C LEU A 139 8.69 -11.72 11.22
N GLU A 140 8.59 -10.85 10.23
CA GLU A 140 9.74 -10.19 9.60
C GLU A 140 10.48 -9.25 10.53
N ALA A 141 9.77 -8.52 11.38
CA ALA A 141 10.41 -7.70 12.40
C ALA A 141 11.26 -8.53 13.38
N ALA A 142 10.89 -9.81 13.59
CA ALA A 142 11.62 -10.72 14.51
C ALA A 142 12.75 -11.51 13.81
N VAL A 143 12.60 -11.89 12.52
CA VAL A 143 13.53 -12.81 11.84
C VAL A 143 14.23 -12.21 10.61
N GLY A 144 13.91 -10.98 10.25
CA GLY A 144 14.38 -10.33 9.01
C GLY A 144 13.48 -10.59 7.81
N TYR A 145 13.82 -9.98 6.67
CA TYR A 145 13.04 -10.04 5.45
C TYR A 145 12.83 -11.46 4.93
N LEU A 146 11.58 -11.80 4.64
CA LEU A 146 11.24 -13.05 3.96
C LEU A 146 11.44 -12.92 2.44
N PRO A 147 11.60 -14.03 1.70
CA PRO A 147 11.89 -13.98 0.28
C PRO A 147 10.67 -13.60 -0.56
N ALA A 148 10.91 -12.88 -1.66
CA ALA A 148 9.95 -12.61 -2.74
C ALA A 148 8.62 -12.04 -2.26
N ASN A 149 7.51 -12.67 -2.69
CA ASN A 149 6.15 -12.22 -2.37
C ASN A 149 5.75 -12.47 -0.89
N TRP A 150 6.54 -13.19 -0.10
CA TRP A 150 6.31 -13.27 1.34
C TRP A 150 6.53 -11.91 2.00
N ASP A 151 7.63 -11.22 1.63
CA ASP A 151 7.97 -9.91 2.17
C ASP A 151 6.82 -8.90 1.99
N VAL A 152 6.23 -8.79 0.79
CA VAL A 152 5.18 -7.78 0.56
C VAL A 152 3.90 -7.99 1.40
N LEU A 153 3.74 -9.14 2.07
CA LEU A 153 2.59 -9.42 2.93
C LEU A 153 2.62 -8.66 4.27
N TRP A 154 3.76 -8.05 4.64
CA TRP A 154 3.84 -7.27 5.88
C TRP A 154 2.82 -6.12 5.89
N SER A 155 2.72 -5.38 4.79
CA SER A 155 1.80 -4.24 4.69
C SER A 155 0.32 -4.68 4.68
N LEU A 156 0.03 -5.81 4.01
CA LEU A 156 -1.30 -6.41 4.06
C LEU A 156 -1.66 -6.82 5.49
N SER A 157 -0.69 -7.30 6.29
CA SER A 157 -0.90 -7.64 7.69
C SER A 157 -1.31 -6.41 8.52
N VAL A 158 -0.65 -5.27 8.32
CA VAL A 158 -1.01 -4.00 8.99
C VAL A 158 -2.42 -3.55 8.58
N GLU A 159 -2.71 -3.59 7.30
CA GLU A 159 -3.99 -3.16 6.75
C GLU A 159 -5.16 -4.03 7.24
N GLU A 160 -5.00 -5.35 7.21
CA GLU A 160 -6.05 -6.29 7.65
C GLU A 160 -6.24 -6.28 9.16
N ALA A 161 -5.19 -6.07 9.96
CA ALA A 161 -5.33 -5.82 11.38
C ALA A 161 -6.21 -4.57 11.64
N PHE A 162 -5.96 -3.46 10.91
CA PHE A 162 -6.82 -2.29 11.01
C PHE A 162 -8.27 -2.62 10.63
N TYR A 163 -8.51 -3.35 9.55
CA TYR A 163 -9.85 -3.72 9.11
C TYR A 163 -10.57 -4.65 10.09
N LEU A 164 -9.84 -5.50 10.78
CA LEU A 164 -10.41 -6.35 11.82
C LEU A 164 -10.92 -5.51 13.00
N PHE A 165 -10.13 -4.54 13.44
CA PHE A 165 -10.44 -3.76 14.64
C PHE A 165 -11.30 -2.52 14.37
N PHE A 166 -11.27 -1.92 13.18
CA PHE A 166 -11.98 -0.68 12.88
C PHE A 166 -13.51 -0.73 13.12
N PRO A 167 -14.26 -1.74 12.63
CA PRO A 167 -15.70 -1.79 12.91
C PRO A 167 -16.00 -2.11 14.38
N LEU A 168 -15.11 -2.83 15.08
CA LEU A 168 -15.23 -3.06 16.52
C LEU A 168 -15.01 -1.75 17.30
N LEU A 169 -14.03 -0.95 16.91
CA LEU A 169 -13.81 0.39 17.45
C LEU A 169 -15.05 1.28 17.24
N CYS A 170 -15.65 1.24 16.04
CA CYS A 170 -16.89 1.95 15.74
C CYS A 170 -18.06 1.47 16.61
N LEU A 171 -18.18 0.18 16.85
CA LEU A 171 -19.21 -0.41 17.70
C LEU A 171 -19.05 0.00 19.17
N LEU A 172 -17.82 0.04 19.65
CA LEU A 172 -17.48 0.40 21.04
C LEU A 172 -17.72 1.91 21.29
N LEU A 173 -17.19 2.76 20.42
CA LEU A 173 -17.21 4.20 20.62
C LEU A 173 -18.50 4.87 20.14
N ARG A 174 -19.22 4.30 19.18
CA ARG A 174 -20.52 4.70 18.62
C ARG A 174 -20.60 6.14 18.08
N ARG A 175 -20.02 7.12 18.76
CA ARG A 175 -20.09 8.55 18.38
C ARG A 175 -18.89 8.94 17.52
N PRO A 176 -19.09 9.58 16.35
CA PRO A 176 -18.01 9.95 15.44
C PRO A 176 -16.86 10.74 16.10
N ARG A 177 -17.18 11.60 17.09
CA ARG A 177 -16.17 12.36 17.83
C ARG A 177 -15.19 11.47 18.61
N TYR A 178 -15.65 10.40 19.24
CA TYR A 178 -14.77 9.50 19.98
C TYR A 178 -13.94 8.62 19.04
N ILE A 179 -14.53 8.23 17.89
CA ILE A 179 -13.80 7.54 16.82
C ILE A 179 -12.68 8.44 16.29
N ALA A 180 -12.97 9.73 16.04
CA ALA A 180 -11.95 10.70 15.62
C ALA A 180 -10.84 10.88 16.67
N ILE A 181 -11.18 10.96 17.97
CA ILE A 181 -10.19 11.04 19.06
C ILE A 181 -9.29 9.79 19.07
N ALA A 182 -9.85 8.60 18.95
CA ALA A 182 -9.07 7.36 18.88
C ALA A 182 -8.14 7.33 17.65
N LEU A 183 -8.62 7.78 16.49
CA LEU A 183 -7.78 7.91 15.28
C LEU A 183 -6.67 8.95 15.45
N CYS A 184 -6.94 10.09 16.11
CA CYS A 184 -5.91 11.05 16.49
C CYS A 184 -4.88 10.43 17.45
N GLY A 185 -5.30 9.52 18.33
CA GLY A 185 -4.40 8.73 19.17
C GLY A 185 -3.40 7.91 18.35
N PHE A 186 -3.83 7.25 17.26
CA PHE A 186 -2.91 6.56 16.34
C PHE A 186 -1.97 7.52 15.60
N VAL A 187 -2.47 8.71 15.20
CA VAL A 187 -1.64 9.75 14.56
C VAL A 187 -0.49 10.20 15.47
N VAL A 188 -0.73 10.32 16.77
CA VAL A 188 0.30 10.70 17.75
C VAL A 188 1.19 9.52 18.11
N ALA A 189 0.63 8.32 18.26
CA ALA A 189 1.37 7.13 18.65
C ALA A 189 2.37 6.66 17.57
N GLY A 190 2.03 6.79 16.29
CA GLY A 190 2.88 6.34 15.18
C GLY A 190 4.31 6.88 15.24
N PRO A 191 4.54 8.20 15.19
CA PRO A 191 5.87 8.78 15.28
C PRO A 191 6.61 8.44 16.57
N ILE A 192 5.90 8.41 17.71
CA ILE A 192 6.50 8.08 19.02
C ILE A 192 7.04 6.65 19.00
N LEU A 193 6.25 5.70 18.49
CA LEU A 193 6.66 4.30 18.44
C LEU A 193 7.76 4.06 17.42
N ARG A 194 7.72 4.73 16.25
CA ARG A 194 8.81 4.67 15.28
C ARG A 194 10.13 5.18 15.88
N ALA A 195 10.10 6.30 16.56
CA ALA A 195 11.28 6.83 17.25
C ALA A 195 11.78 5.90 18.37
N HIS A 196 10.89 5.17 19.05
CA HIS A 196 11.25 4.19 20.07
C HIS A 196 11.98 2.96 19.47
N TYR A 197 11.54 2.51 18.29
CA TYR A 197 12.12 1.36 17.59
C TYR A 197 13.14 1.75 16.51
N GLU A 198 13.70 2.97 16.57
CA GLU A 198 14.62 3.51 15.56
C GLU A 198 15.72 2.50 15.18
N GLY A 199 15.95 2.38 13.88
CA GLY A 199 16.98 1.49 13.30
C GLY A 199 16.60 0.02 13.17
N GLY A 200 15.39 -0.39 13.59
CA GLY A 200 14.91 -1.77 13.48
C GLY A 200 13.69 -1.93 12.56
N LEU A 201 13.49 -3.14 12.06
CA LEU A 201 12.29 -3.49 11.26
C LEU A 201 10.97 -3.27 12.03
N TRP A 202 11.00 -3.21 13.34
CA TRP A 202 9.84 -2.84 14.15
C TRP A 202 9.34 -1.43 13.89
N ALA A 203 10.25 -0.46 13.66
CA ALA A 203 9.86 0.90 13.27
C ALA A 203 9.17 0.91 11.91
N GLU A 204 9.65 0.08 10.97
CA GLU A 204 9.15 0.03 9.60
C GLU A 204 7.88 -0.83 9.47
N TYR A 205 7.81 -1.98 10.16
CA TYR A 205 6.76 -3.00 9.96
C TYR A 205 5.77 -3.12 11.12
N GLY A 206 6.03 -2.47 12.27
CA GLY A 206 5.15 -2.55 13.43
C GLY A 206 3.74 -2.05 13.16
N TYR A 207 2.72 -2.78 13.64
CA TYR A 207 1.32 -2.41 13.44
C TYR A 207 1.04 -0.95 13.82
N LEU A 208 1.32 -0.61 15.08
CA LEU A 208 1.04 0.73 15.60
C LEU A 208 1.95 1.81 15.00
N CYS A 209 3.15 1.43 14.54
CA CYS A 209 4.08 2.32 13.85
C CYS A 209 3.54 2.80 12.49
N ARG A 210 2.58 2.10 11.91
CA ARG A 210 2.01 2.40 10.59
C ARG A 210 0.51 2.74 10.61
N MET A 211 -0.16 2.61 11.77
CA MET A 211 -1.58 2.93 11.92
C MET A 211 -1.89 4.41 11.73
N ASP A 212 -0.95 5.32 11.97
CA ASP A 212 -1.11 6.75 11.71
C ASP A 212 -1.41 7.03 10.24
N ALA A 213 -0.75 6.35 9.31
CA ALA A 213 -0.99 6.52 7.87
C ALA A 213 -2.43 6.16 7.49
N ILE A 214 -2.97 5.07 8.03
CA ILE A 214 -4.37 4.68 7.80
C ILE A 214 -5.32 5.67 8.49
N ALA A 215 -4.98 6.10 9.72
CA ALA A 215 -5.80 7.03 10.50
C ALA A 215 -5.96 8.40 9.82
N TYR A 216 -4.91 8.94 9.19
CA TYR A 216 -5.02 10.16 8.38
C TYR A 216 -6.07 10.02 7.27
N GLY A 217 -6.10 8.89 6.58
CA GLY A 217 -7.12 8.60 5.57
C GLY A 217 -8.53 8.54 6.15
N CYS A 218 -8.70 7.89 7.31
CA CYS A 218 -9.99 7.82 8.00
C CYS A 218 -10.49 9.20 8.42
N LEU A 219 -9.63 10.01 9.03
CA LEU A 219 -9.96 11.39 9.43
C LEU A 219 -10.34 12.26 8.23
N ALA A 220 -9.61 12.14 7.11
CA ALA A 220 -9.94 12.82 5.87
C ALA A 220 -11.32 12.42 5.33
N ALA A 221 -11.67 11.13 5.38
CA ALA A 221 -12.99 10.65 4.98
C ALA A 221 -14.12 11.20 5.86
N MET A 222 -13.87 11.28 7.17
CA MET A 222 -14.83 11.87 8.11
C MET A 222 -15.01 13.38 7.90
N ALA A 223 -13.93 14.09 7.55
CA ALA A 223 -13.94 15.54 7.32
C ALA A 223 -14.48 15.92 5.92
N ALA A 224 -14.34 15.07 4.91
CA ALA A 224 -14.66 15.37 3.53
C ALA A 224 -16.09 15.91 3.29
N PRO A 225 -17.17 15.38 3.91
CA PRO A 225 -18.52 15.91 3.74
C PRO A 225 -18.67 17.35 4.27
N TRP A 226 -18.01 17.69 5.38
CA TRP A 226 -18.06 19.01 6.00
C TRP A 226 -17.28 20.06 5.21
N LEU A 227 -16.19 19.62 4.58
CA LEU A 227 -15.32 20.48 3.78
C LEU A 227 -15.90 20.71 2.37
N ALA A 228 -16.80 19.87 1.89
CA ALA A 228 -17.35 19.93 0.54
C ALA A 228 -17.97 21.27 0.17
N VAL A 229 -18.56 21.98 1.15
CA VAL A 229 -19.17 23.32 0.96
C VAL A 229 -18.13 24.45 0.91
N ARG A 230 -16.87 24.18 1.26
CA ARG A 230 -15.79 25.17 1.38
C ARG A 230 -14.77 25.02 0.26
N ARG A 231 -15.16 25.19 -0.98
CA ARG A 231 -14.33 24.91 -2.18
C ARG A 231 -12.94 25.54 -2.13
N ARG A 232 -12.80 26.80 -1.69
CA ARG A 232 -11.49 27.47 -1.61
C ARG A 232 -10.56 26.77 -0.60
N LEU A 233 -11.09 26.38 0.56
CA LEU A 233 -10.34 25.65 1.59
C LEU A 233 -9.90 24.27 1.06
N VAL A 234 -10.78 23.56 0.39
CA VAL A 234 -10.46 22.24 -0.19
C VAL A 234 -9.37 22.32 -1.26
N VAL A 235 -9.39 23.33 -2.12
CA VAL A 235 -8.32 23.58 -3.10
C VAL A 235 -7.01 23.95 -2.41
N GLY A 236 -7.05 24.82 -1.37
CA GLY A 236 -5.89 25.15 -0.57
C GLY A 236 -5.27 23.94 0.14
N LEU A 237 -6.12 23.07 0.74
CA LEU A 237 -5.69 21.81 1.34
C LEU A 237 -5.04 20.90 0.29
N ALA A 238 -5.64 20.77 -0.90
CA ALA A 238 -5.04 19.96 -1.96
C ALA A 238 -3.67 20.47 -2.38
N ALA A 239 -3.52 21.79 -2.57
CA ALA A 239 -2.25 22.41 -2.92
C ALA A 239 -1.19 22.18 -1.83
N ALA A 240 -1.55 22.39 -0.56
CA ALA A 240 -0.66 22.11 0.58
C ALA A 240 -0.33 20.61 0.68
N GLY A 241 -1.30 19.73 0.43
CA GLY A 241 -1.10 18.29 0.41
C GLY A 241 -0.13 17.85 -0.70
N VAL A 242 -0.29 18.38 -1.92
CA VAL A 242 0.64 18.13 -3.03
C VAL A 242 2.03 18.66 -2.70
N ALA A 243 2.14 19.87 -2.14
CA ALA A 243 3.43 20.44 -1.72
C ALA A 243 4.13 19.56 -0.67
N LEU A 244 3.38 19.03 0.31
CA LEU A 244 3.90 18.13 1.33
C LEU A 244 4.34 16.78 0.75
N MET A 245 3.56 16.21 -0.18
CA MET A 245 3.96 14.98 -0.89
C MET A 245 5.22 15.22 -1.72
N LEU A 246 5.32 16.33 -2.46
CA LEU A 246 6.52 16.68 -3.21
C LEU A 246 7.73 16.93 -2.30
N PHE A 247 7.52 17.54 -1.14
CA PHE A 247 8.56 17.72 -0.15
C PHE A 247 9.16 16.36 0.28
N VAL A 248 8.33 15.39 0.63
CA VAL A 248 8.80 14.06 1.06
C VAL A 248 9.38 13.28 -0.12
N LEU A 249 8.64 13.13 -1.21
CA LEU A 249 9.02 12.26 -2.33
C LEU A 249 10.19 12.80 -3.16
N VAL A 250 10.36 14.12 -3.22
CA VAL A 250 11.33 14.77 -4.10
C VAL A 250 12.37 15.55 -3.31
N ALA A 251 11.95 16.53 -2.49
CA ALA A 251 12.90 17.45 -1.86
C ALA A 251 13.84 16.73 -0.89
N ILE A 252 13.29 15.88 0.00
CA ILE A 252 14.11 15.09 0.93
C ILE A 252 15.07 14.17 0.17
N ARG A 253 14.62 13.53 -0.89
CA ARG A 253 15.43 12.59 -1.69
C ARG A 253 16.50 13.29 -2.52
N CYS A 254 16.20 14.49 -3.06
CA CYS A 254 17.14 15.26 -3.88
C CYS A 254 18.23 15.95 -3.06
N TRP A 255 17.84 16.62 -1.98
CA TRP A 255 18.75 17.53 -1.27
C TRP A 255 19.34 16.99 0.02
N GLY A 256 18.91 15.79 0.45
CA GLY A 256 19.48 15.16 1.65
C GLY A 256 19.30 16.01 2.91
N ILE A 257 18.10 16.56 3.11
CA ILE A 257 17.75 17.55 4.15
C ILE A 257 17.89 16.97 5.58
N TYR A 258 18.30 15.71 5.71
CA TYR A 258 18.42 15.00 7.00
C TYR A 258 19.25 15.75 8.05
N THR A 259 20.31 16.45 7.61
CA THR A 259 21.17 17.24 8.50
C THR A 259 20.58 18.60 8.89
N MET A 260 19.63 19.11 8.09
CA MET A 260 19.03 20.42 8.33
C MET A 260 17.86 20.35 9.31
N MET A 261 17.20 19.20 9.41
CA MET A 261 16.03 18.98 10.27
C MET A 261 16.16 17.69 11.09
N PRO A 262 17.20 17.54 11.93
CA PRO A 262 17.48 16.28 12.61
C PRO A 262 16.33 15.83 13.52
N TRP A 263 15.62 16.75 14.17
CA TRP A 263 14.45 16.44 14.99
C TRP A 263 13.30 15.84 14.17
N PHE A 264 13.10 16.29 12.92
CA PHE A 264 12.05 15.81 12.03
C PHE A 264 12.28 14.34 11.67
N PHE A 265 13.53 13.97 11.35
CA PHE A 265 13.89 12.60 11.01
C PHE A 265 14.05 11.70 12.22
N ARG A 266 14.49 12.24 13.38
CA ARG A 266 14.51 11.48 14.63
C ARG A 266 13.13 10.93 15.02
N TRP A 267 12.08 11.71 14.79
CA TRP A 267 10.71 11.30 15.04
C TRP A 267 10.06 10.63 13.81
N GLN A 268 10.82 10.38 12.74
CA GLN A 268 10.33 9.84 11.47
C GLN A 268 9.02 10.51 11.02
N LEU A 269 9.00 11.84 11.05
CA LEU A 269 7.83 12.64 10.70
C LEU A 269 7.59 12.71 9.19
N ASP A 270 8.59 12.41 8.38
CA ASP A 270 8.44 12.19 6.92
C ASP A 270 7.44 11.08 6.62
N ASP A 271 7.49 9.99 7.39
CA ASP A 271 6.54 8.86 7.30
C ASP A 271 5.10 9.24 7.71
N SER A 272 4.91 10.29 8.52
CA SER A 272 3.58 10.84 8.85
C SER A 272 3.17 11.98 7.92
N ALA A 273 4.13 12.79 7.44
CA ALA A 273 3.88 13.92 6.56
C ALA A 273 3.31 13.49 5.20
N LEU A 274 3.83 12.39 4.63
CA LEU A 274 3.36 11.86 3.36
C LEU A 274 1.90 11.39 3.40
N PRO A 275 1.47 10.54 4.36
CA PRO A 275 0.06 10.18 4.52
C PRO A 275 -0.85 11.37 4.82
N LEU A 276 -0.38 12.36 5.60
CA LEU A 276 -1.11 13.61 5.83
C LEU A 276 -1.32 14.36 4.53
N GLY A 277 -0.27 14.58 3.73
CA GLY A 277 -0.37 15.20 2.42
C GLY A 277 -1.32 14.45 1.49
N THR A 278 -1.23 13.12 1.48
CA THR A 278 -2.14 12.24 0.74
C THR A 278 -3.59 12.41 1.20
N ALA A 279 -3.84 12.45 2.51
CA ALA A 279 -5.17 12.63 3.09
C ALA A 279 -5.80 13.98 2.69
N MET A 280 -5.00 15.05 2.67
CA MET A 280 -5.45 16.38 2.18
C MET A 280 -5.84 16.34 0.71
N VAL A 281 -5.07 15.67 -0.14
CA VAL A 281 -5.38 15.48 -1.57
C VAL A 281 -6.64 14.61 -1.74
N LEU A 282 -6.82 13.58 -0.91
CA LEU A 282 -8.00 12.70 -0.96
C LEU A 282 -9.31 13.44 -0.68
N VAL A 283 -9.32 14.41 0.23
CA VAL A 283 -10.50 15.28 0.47
C VAL A 283 -10.92 15.98 -0.83
N TRP A 284 -9.98 16.55 -1.57
CA TRP A 284 -10.25 17.21 -2.85
C TRP A 284 -10.65 16.20 -3.93
N ALA A 285 -9.88 15.10 -4.08
CA ALA A 285 -10.11 14.07 -5.08
C ALA A 285 -11.49 13.43 -4.96
N SER A 286 -12.03 13.30 -3.75
CA SER A 286 -13.36 12.74 -3.49
C SER A 286 -14.52 13.61 -3.97
N GLN A 287 -14.26 14.89 -4.20
CA GLN A 287 -15.26 15.86 -4.68
C GLN A 287 -15.27 16.02 -6.20
N LEU A 288 -14.23 15.50 -6.86
CA LEU A 288 -14.16 15.54 -8.32
C LEU A 288 -15.21 14.62 -8.94
N ARG A 289 -16.01 15.20 -9.83
CA ARG A 289 -17.00 14.49 -10.66
C ARG A 289 -16.57 14.58 -12.12
N GLY A 290 -16.64 13.47 -12.84
CA GLY A 290 -16.33 13.44 -14.26
C GLY A 290 -15.19 12.50 -14.64
N ARG A 291 -14.90 12.42 -15.95
CA ARG A 291 -13.79 11.62 -16.46
C ARG A 291 -12.47 12.33 -16.17
N GLY A 292 -11.53 11.62 -15.55
CA GLY A 292 -10.18 12.12 -15.33
C GLY A 292 -9.41 12.36 -16.64
N SER A 293 -8.35 13.18 -16.57
CA SER A 293 -7.47 13.48 -17.71
C SER A 293 -6.95 12.21 -18.39
N LEU A 294 -6.88 12.20 -19.72
CA LEU A 294 -6.31 11.08 -20.50
C LEU A 294 -4.83 10.83 -20.16
N LEU A 295 -4.07 11.89 -19.79
CA LEU A 295 -2.69 11.76 -19.37
C LEU A 295 -2.51 10.86 -18.14
N LEU A 296 -3.51 10.79 -17.26
CA LEU A 296 -3.49 9.94 -16.07
C LEU A 296 -4.12 8.55 -16.32
N ALA A 297 -4.50 8.24 -17.57
CA ALA A 297 -5.13 6.97 -17.89
C ALA A 297 -4.24 5.74 -17.54
N PRO A 298 -2.92 5.74 -17.81
CA PRO A 298 -2.05 4.64 -17.41
C PRO A 298 -2.02 4.45 -15.89
N LEU A 299 -1.88 5.55 -15.12
CA LEU A 299 -1.89 5.47 -13.64
C LEU A 299 -3.23 4.95 -13.13
N ARG A 300 -4.37 5.41 -13.68
CA ARG A 300 -5.69 4.88 -13.31
C ARG A 300 -5.81 3.38 -13.61
N TRP A 301 -5.23 2.92 -14.73
CA TRP A 301 -5.24 1.50 -15.07
C TRP A 301 -4.44 0.67 -14.05
N PHE A 302 -3.25 1.10 -13.68
CA PHE A 302 -2.47 0.49 -12.59
C PHE A 302 -3.23 0.55 -11.26
N GLY A 303 -3.82 1.68 -10.92
CA GLY A 303 -4.56 1.86 -9.66
C GLY A 303 -5.78 0.95 -9.53
N ARG A 304 -6.46 0.67 -10.65
CA ARG A 304 -7.62 -0.26 -10.67
C ARG A 304 -7.22 -1.70 -10.38
N ASN A 305 -6.03 -2.11 -10.78
CA ASN A 305 -5.49 -3.44 -10.60
C ASN A 305 -4.43 -3.48 -9.48
N SER A 306 -4.30 -2.40 -8.68
CA SER A 306 -3.17 -2.23 -7.75
C SER A 306 -3.05 -3.34 -6.70
N TYR A 307 -4.15 -3.92 -6.24
CA TYR A 307 -4.14 -5.05 -5.30
C TYR A 307 -3.51 -6.29 -5.92
N GLU A 308 -3.95 -6.65 -7.11
CA GLU A 308 -3.45 -7.81 -7.83
C GLU A 308 -1.99 -7.60 -8.26
N VAL A 309 -1.67 -6.40 -8.77
CA VAL A 309 -0.26 -6.04 -9.10
C VAL A 309 0.60 -6.11 -7.85
N TYR A 310 0.14 -5.57 -6.71
CA TYR A 310 0.90 -5.58 -5.45
C TYR A 310 1.25 -7.00 -4.99
N LEU A 311 0.32 -7.93 -5.05
CA LEU A 311 0.56 -9.30 -4.62
C LEU A 311 1.36 -10.14 -5.62
N THR A 312 1.42 -9.74 -6.90
CA THR A 312 2.03 -10.58 -7.95
C THR A 312 3.30 -10.03 -8.57
N HIS A 313 3.62 -8.73 -8.36
CA HIS A 313 4.75 -8.09 -9.05
C HIS A 313 6.12 -8.73 -8.77
N MET A 314 6.31 -9.31 -7.58
CA MET A 314 7.58 -9.96 -7.24
C MET A 314 7.86 -11.22 -8.07
N PHE A 315 6.83 -11.92 -8.58
CA PHE A 315 7.06 -12.99 -9.55
C PHE A 315 7.70 -12.45 -10.83
N VAL A 316 7.17 -11.33 -11.34
CA VAL A 316 7.71 -10.68 -12.54
C VAL A 316 9.10 -10.10 -12.26
N ALA A 317 9.29 -9.44 -11.11
CA ALA A 317 10.59 -8.90 -10.72
C ALA A 317 11.66 -10.00 -10.66
N ASN A 318 11.43 -11.06 -9.88
CA ASN A 318 12.42 -12.12 -9.69
C ASN A 318 12.75 -12.86 -10.99
N TRP A 319 11.75 -13.33 -11.73
CA TRP A 319 11.99 -14.05 -12.99
C TRP A 319 12.50 -13.14 -14.10
N GLY A 320 11.98 -11.92 -14.21
CA GLY A 320 12.45 -10.93 -15.18
C GLY A 320 13.91 -10.56 -14.95
N ILE A 321 14.32 -10.38 -13.70
CA ILE A 321 15.71 -10.10 -13.31
C ILE A 321 16.60 -11.29 -13.61
N GLN A 322 16.18 -12.51 -13.27
CA GLN A 322 16.95 -13.72 -13.62
C GLN A 322 17.14 -13.84 -15.15
N LEU A 323 16.11 -13.57 -15.94
CA LEU A 323 16.17 -13.57 -17.40
C LEU A 323 17.14 -12.49 -17.90
N TYR A 324 17.03 -11.27 -17.37
CA TYR A 324 17.89 -10.14 -17.75
C TYR A 324 19.36 -10.42 -17.41
N VAL A 325 19.64 -10.97 -16.24
CA VAL A 325 21.03 -11.38 -15.87
C VAL A 325 21.57 -12.48 -16.79
N ARG A 326 20.75 -13.49 -17.10
CA ARG A 326 21.13 -14.59 -18.02
C ARG A 326 21.37 -14.12 -19.45
N SER A 327 20.67 -13.09 -19.90
CA SER A 327 20.84 -12.53 -21.26
C SER A 327 22.18 -11.82 -21.46
N ARG A 328 22.94 -11.57 -20.39
CA ARG A 328 24.23 -10.85 -20.40
C ARG A 328 24.17 -9.47 -21.06
N LEU A 329 22.99 -8.87 -21.14
CA LEU A 329 22.82 -7.50 -21.63
C LEU A 329 23.49 -6.51 -20.68
N SER A 330 24.06 -5.45 -21.27
CA SER A 330 24.70 -4.40 -20.48
C SER A 330 23.71 -3.57 -19.69
N VAL A 331 24.20 -2.83 -18.70
CA VAL A 331 23.40 -1.89 -17.89
C VAL A 331 22.63 -0.88 -18.74
N GLY A 332 23.11 -0.54 -19.95
CA GLY A 332 22.42 0.35 -20.89
C GLY A 332 21.00 -0.11 -21.27
N TRP A 333 20.71 -1.41 -21.19
CA TRP A 333 19.39 -1.98 -21.44
C TRP A 333 18.46 -1.93 -20.19
N SER A 334 18.98 -1.55 -19.02
CA SER A 334 18.18 -1.55 -17.80
C SER A 334 16.95 -0.63 -17.83
N PRO A 335 16.93 0.54 -18.53
CA PRO A 335 15.70 1.31 -18.68
C PRO A 335 14.57 0.52 -19.37
N ALA A 336 14.92 -0.13 -20.48
CA ALA A 336 13.96 -0.95 -21.23
C ALA A 336 13.49 -2.18 -20.40
N ALA A 337 14.43 -2.85 -19.70
CA ALA A 337 14.12 -3.97 -18.81
C ALA A 337 13.19 -3.56 -17.67
N ASN A 338 13.44 -2.42 -17.01
CA ASN A 338 12.57 -1.90 -15.95
C ASN A 338 11.16 -1.58 -16.47
N LEU A 339 11.07 -0.91 -17.64
CA LEU A 339 9.78 -0.60 -18.24
C LEU A 339 9.02 -1.88 -18.62
N LEU A 340 9.70 -2.86 -19.21
CA LEU A 340 9.10 -4.15 -19.57
C LEU A 340 8.59 -4.89 -18.33
N MET A 341 9.38 -4.96 -17.25
CA MET A 341 8.96 -5.59 -16.00
C MET A 341 7.78 -4.86 -15.35
N LEU A 342 7.78 -3.51 -15.37
CA LEU A 342 6.65 -2.72 -14.89
C LEU A 342 5.36 -3.04 -15.67
N LEU A 343 5.44 -3.04 -17.00
CA LEU A 343 4.30 -3.36 -17.86
C LEU A 343 3.84 -4.82 -17.68
N ALA A 344 4.78 -5.77 -17.59
CA ALA A 344 4.49 -7.17 -17.34
C ALA A 344 3.82 -7.39 -15.98
N ALA A 345 4.27 -6.71 -14.91
CA ALA A 345 3.64 -6.74 -13.60
C ALA A 345 2.20 -6.19 -13.65
N GLY A 346 2.01 -5.08 -14.36
CA GLY A 346 0.67 -4.53 -14.59
C GLY A 346 -0.25 -5.48 -15.36
N LEU A 347 0.26 -6.09 -16.44
CA LEU A 347 -0.50 -7.05 -17.26
C LEU A 347 -0.84 -8.32 -16.47
N LEU A 348 0.12 -8.88 -15.71
CA LEU A 348 -0.13 -10.03 -14.84
C LEU A 348 -1.21 -9.70 -13.80
N GLY A 349 -1.10 -8.56 -13.11
CA GLY A 349 -2.12 -8.13 -12.16
C GLY A 349 -3.50 -7.95 -12.79
N ALA A 350 -3.57 -7.35 -13.99
CA ALA A 350 -4.83 -7.20 -14.73
C ALA A 350 -5.42 -8.53 -15.19
N LEU A 351 -4.58 -9.50 -15.59
CA LEU A 351 -5.00 -10.85 -15.95
C LEU A 351 -5.57 -11.57 -14.72
N VAL A 352 -4.86 -11.55 -13.60
CA VAL A 352 -5.30 -12.15 -12.33
C VAL A 352 -6.61 -11.51 -11.85
N ALA A 353 -6.75 -10.18 -11.98
CA ALA A 353 -7.98 -9.48 -11.64
C ALA A 353 -9.16 -10.01 -12.45
N ARG A 354 -9.01 -10.07 -13.79
CA ARG A 354 -10.11 -10.44 -14.70
C ARG A 354 -10.44 -11.92 -14.66
N ALA A 355 -9.42 -12.78 -14.64
CA ALA A 355 -9.59 -14.22 -14.76
C ALA A 355 -9.95 -14.89 -13.42
N PHE A 356 -9.52 -14.32 -12.30
CA PHE A 356 -9.66 -14.96 -10.99
C PHE A 356 -10.33 -14.05 -9.94
N THR A 357 -9.71 -12.91 -9.57
CA THR A 357 -10.15 -12.16 -8.39
C THR A 357 -11.57 -11.58 -8.55
N GLU A 358 -11.87 -10.94 -9.69
CA GLU A 358 -13.19 -10.34 -9.91
C GLU A 358 -14.33 -11.37 -10.03
N PRO A 359 -14.19 -12.48 -10.78
CA PRO A 359 -15.21 -13.54 -10.81
C PRO A 359 -15.48 -14.15 -9.45
N VAL A 360 -14.43 -14.54 -8.73
CA VAL A 360 -14.57 -15.15 -7.39
C VAL A 360 -15.17 -14.17 -6.39
N ASN A 361 -14.72 -12.92 -6.38
CA ASN A 361 -15.30 -11.88 -5.52
C ASN A 361 -16.79 -11.67 -5.80
N ARG A 362 -17.22 -11.63 -7.07
CA ARG A 362 -18.65 -11.51 -7.45
C ARG A 362 -19.45 -12.71 -6.97
N MET A 363 -18.92 -13.92 -7.13
CA MET A 363 -19.57 -15.16 -6.69
C MET A 363 -19.76 -15.18 -5.16
N LEU A 364 -18.70 -14.90 -4.40
CA LEU A 364 -18.73 -14.90 -2.93
C LEU A 364 -19.67 -13.82 -2.38
N ARG A 365 -19.65 -12.61 -2.97
CA ARG A 365 -20.58 -11.54 -2.57
C ARG A 365 -22.04 -11.92 -2.80
N ARG A 366 -22.35 -12.57 -3.91
CA ARG A 366 -23.73 -13.07 -4.15
C ARG A 366 -24.16 -14.08 -3.09
N ARG A 367 -23.32 -15.05 -2.74
CA ARG A 367 -23.61 -16.06 -1.73
C ARG A 367 -23.75 -15.46 -0.33
N TRP A 368 -22.78 -14.66 0.11
CA TRP A 368 -22.69 -14.20 1.50
C TRP A 368 -23.56 -12.99 1.83
N LEU A 369 -24.02 -12.22 0.84
CA LEU A 369 -24.82 -11.02 1.07
C LEU A 369 -26.33 -11.23 0.75
N VAL A 370 -26.71 -12.24 -0.02
CA VAL A 370 -28.13 -12.61 -0.24
C VAL A 370 -28.74 -13.18 1.04
N ASP A 371 -27.95 -13.91 1.85
CA ASP A 371 -28.42 -14.46 3.13
C ASP A 371 -28.41 -13.43 4.29
N ALA A 372 -28.18 -12.16 4.01
CA ALA A 372 -28.03 -11.09 5.02
C ALA A 372 -29.17 -10.06 5.01
N ASN A 373 -30.18 -10.27 4.16
CA ASN A 373 -31.49 -9.59 4.18
C ASN A 373 -32.53 -10.51 4.77
#